data_88b393ee7bab9f1e4db9602f31a893ea
#
_entry.id   88b393ee7bab9f1e4db9602f31a893ea
#
_cell.length_a   1.000
_cell.length_b   1.000
_cell.length_c   1.000
_cell.angle_alpha   90.00
_cell.angle_beta   90.00
_cell.angle_gamma   90.00
#
_symmetry.space_group_name_H-M   'P 1'
#
loop_
_entity.id
_entity.type
_entity.pdbx_description
1 polymer ?
#
loop_
_entity_poly.entity_id
_entity_poly.type
_entity_poly.pdbx_seq_one_letter_code
_entity_poly.pdbx_strand_id
1 'polypeptide(L)'
;ELLAISFASGFGGGVFAGFMPSTGYFFPKRLQGTALGLQAGIGNFGISFIQLVAPWLMGFTLLGIGFVAPQRLPDGSNVFVHNPAIFMAPWAIVCALLAWTYLKDVPVKANFRQQLSIFGNVNTWVMTVVYLMTFGAFAGFAAQFALIINQIYGSGSSFAETIGVENLPRGAAYAFLGPLIGAGVRAAWGPLCDKFGGAIWTFIGGIGMTIFTAVAALFLNPTDPDQFWWFLGAMLLMLFFTGLGNAGTFKQMPMIVPKHQAGGVIGWTSAIGAFGPFVVGILLSLMPIQAFFWGCVVFFAICTVLTWIFYARPKAPYPG
;
A
#
# COMPACT_ATOMS: atom_id res chain seq x y z
N GLU A 1 -4.15 9.01 25.45
CA GLU A 1 -5.39 8.89 24.66
C GLU A 1 -5.09 8.62 23.19
N LEU A 2 -4.28 9.46 22.48
CA LEU A 2 -3.95 9.27 21.06
C LEU A 2 -3.34 7.87 20.75
N LEU A 3 -2.44 7.38 21.61
CA LEU A 3 -1.84 6.06 21.45
C LEU A 3 -2.87 4.93 21.56
N ALA A 4 -3.86 5.07 22.45
CA ALA A 4 -4.94 4.08 22.59
C ALA A 4 -5.86 4.06 21.36
N ILE A 5 -6.19 5.24 20.82
CA ILE A 5 -6.99 5.36 19.59
C ILE A 5 -6.22 4.77 18.40
N SER A 6 -4.91 5.09 18.27
CA SER A 6 -4.05 4.56 17.22
C SER A 6 -3.92 3.04 17.31
N PHE A 7 -3.79 2.48 18.51
CA PHE A 7 -3.77 1.03 18.73
C PHE A 7 -5.11 0.39 18.32
N ALA A 8 -6.24 0.98 18.76
CA ALA A 8 -7.55 0.48 18.38
C ALA A 8 -7.80 0.52 16.86
N SER A 9 -7.34 1.57 16.16
CA SER A 9 -7.46 1.69 14.70
C SER A 9 -6.70 0.58 13.95
N GLY A 10 -5.64 0.04 14.56
CA GLY A 10 -4.86 -1.07 14.00
C GLY A 10 -5.67 -2.36 13.80
N PHE A 11 -6.73 -2.59 14.59
CA PHE A 11 -7.63 -3.73 14.37
C PHE A 11 -8.29 -3.69 12.98
N GLY A 12 -8.66 -2.50 12.49
CA GLY A 12 -9.20 -2.33 11.14
C GLY A 12 -8.22 -2.76 10.04
N GLY A 13 -6.94 -2.40 10.20
CA GLY A 13 -5.88 -2.83 9.29
C GLY A 13 -5.62 -4.34 9.33
N GLY A 14 -5.71 -4.94 10.52
CA GLY A 14 -5.52 -6.39 10.73
C GLY A 14 -6.55 -7.27 10.02
N VAL A 15 -7.76 -6.77 9.81
CA VAL A 15 -8.85 -7.47 9.09
C VAL A 15 -8.43 -7.85 7.66
N PHE A 16 -7.61 -7.03 7.00
CA PHE A 16 -7.09 -7.33 5.67
C PHE A 16 -6.35 -8.69 5.61
N ALA A 17 -5.49 -8.96 6.59
CA ALA A 17 -4.73 -10.22 6.66
C ALA A 17 -5.65 -11.45 6.86
N GLY A 18 -6.80 -11.27 7.51
CA GLY A 18 -7.81 -12.32 7.69
C GLY A 18 -8.65 -12.58 6.44
N PHE A 19 -9.07 -11.54 5.74
CA PHE A 19 -9.93 -11.66 4.56
C PHE A 19 -9.22 -12.20 3.31
N MET A 20 -7.95 -11.92 3.13
CA MET A 20 -7.21 -12.40 1.95
C MET A 20 -7.14 -13.92 1.86
N PRO A 21 -6.76 -14.67 2.93
CA PRO A 21 -6.84 -16.13 2.92
C PRO A 21 -8.26 -16.65 2.69
N SER A 22 -9.26 -16.04 3.32
CA SER A 22 -10.67 -16.43 3.19
C SER A 22 -11.11 -16.39 1.73
N THR A 23 -10.85 -15.30 1.02
CA THR A 23 -11.16 -15.19 -0.41
C THR A 23 -10.47 -16.30 -1.22
N GLY A 24 -9.21 -16.61 -0.91
CA GLY A 24 -8.47 -17.68 -1.58
C GLY A 24 -9.15 -19.06 -1.48
N TYR A 25 -9.89 -19.34 -0.39
CA TYR A 25 -10.60 -20.61 -0.23
C TYR A 25 -11.85 -20.73 -1.11
N PHE A 26 -12.53 -19.63 -1.42
CA PHE A 26 -13.76 -19.64 -2.23
C PHE A 26 -13.49 -19.74 -3.75
N PHE A 27 -12.27 -19.46 -4.20
CA PHE A 27 -11.94 -19.44 -5.60
C PHE A 27 -10.96 -20.53 -6.00
N PRO A 28 -11.15 -21.19 -7.18
CA PRO A 28 -10.20 -22.17 -7.69
C PRO A 28 -8.88 -21.50 -8.03
N LYS A 29 -7.77 -22.26 -7.95
CA LYS A 29 -6.41 -21.75 -8.19
C LYS A 29 -6.26 -20.94 -9.48
N ARG A 30 -7.00 -21.31 -10.55
CA ARG A 30 -6.98 -20.63 -11.85
C ARG A 30 -7.54 -19.20 -11.82
N LEU A 31 -8.36 -18.85 -10.81
CA LEU A 31 -9.01 -17.55 -10.67
C LEU A 31 -8.54 -16.77 -9.42
N GLN A 32 -7.60 -17.31 -8.67
CA GLN A 32 -7.14 -16.67 -7.44
C GLN A 32 -6.45 -15.33 -7.68
N GLY A 33 -5.71 -15.18 -8.77
CA GLY A 33 -5.11 -13.90 -9.15
C GLY A 33 -6.17 -12.83 -9.39
N THR A 34 -7.21 -13.15 -10.15
CA THR A 34 -8.34 -12.26 -10.38
C THR A 34 -9.09 -11.93 -9.08
N ALA A 35 -9.45 -12.96 -8.29
CA ALA A 35 -10.22 -12.76 -7.07
C ALA A 35 -9.49 -11.93 -6.01
N LEU A 36 -8.24 -12.29 -5.72
CA LEU A 36 -7.41 -11.58 -4.75
C LEU A 36 -6.99 -10.20 -5.26
N GLY A 37 -6.72 -10.07 -6.57
CA GLY A 37 -6.40 -8.80 -7.20
C GLY A 37 -7.58 -7.81 -7.13
N LEU A 38 -8.78 -8.25 -7.48
CA LEU A 38 -10.00 -7.42 -7.40
C LEU A 38 -10.32 -7.04 -5.96
N GLN A 39 -10.36 -8.00 -5.03
CA GLN A 39 -10.67 -7.74 -3.64
C GLN A 39 -9.72 -6.71 -3.04
N ALA A 40 -8.44 -6.93 -3.17
CA ALA A 40 -7.46 -6.06 -2.55
C ALA A 40 -7.23 -4.76 -3.34
N GLY A 41 -7.38 -4.78 -4.67
CA GLY A 41 -7.33 -3.59 -5.50
C GLY A 41 -8.51 -2.66 -5.19
N ILE A 42 -9.74 -3.15 -5.26
CA ILE A 42 -10.94 -2.36 -4.96
C ILE A 42 -10.91 -1.88 -3.51
N GLY A 43 -10.51 -2.73 -2.55
CA GLY A 43 -10.39 -2.32 -1.15
C GLY A 43 -9.40 -1.15 -0.95
N ASN A 44 -8.28 -1.16 -1.66
CA ASN A 44 -7.27 -0.11 -1.57
C ASN A 44 -7.68 1.20 -2.28
N PHE A 45 -8.70 1.22 -3.14
CA PHE A 45 -9.28 2.48 -3.64
C PHE A 45 -9.83 3.36 -2.52
N GLY A 46 -10.21 2.78 -1.38
CA GLY A 46 -10.61 3.54 -0.20
C GLY A 46 -9.55 4.52 0.27
N ILE A 47 -8.26 4.18 0.14
CA ILE A 47 -7.14 5.07 0.48
C ILE A 47 -7.15 6.30 -0.43
N SER A 48 -7.28 6.08 -1.73
CA SER A 48 -7.34 7.16 -2.72
C SER A 48 -8.59 8.03 -2.51
N PHE A 49 -9.73 7.40 -2.30
CA PHE A 49 -11.00 8.10 -2.07
C PHE A 49 -10.91 9.03 -0.85
N ILE A 50 -10.43 8.53 0.29
CA ILE A 50 -10.35 9.36 1.49
C ILE A 50 -9.30 10.47 1.35
N GLN A 51 -8.16 10.23 0.69
CA GLN A 51 -7.15 11.25 0.44
C GLN A 51 -7.67 12.36 -0.49
N LEU A 52 -8.56 12.06 -1.42
CA LEU A 52 -9.19 13.04 -2.29
C LEU A 52 -10.28 13.84 -1.55
N VAL A 53 -11.10 13.16 -0.77
CA VAL A 53 -12.31 13.73 -0.18
C VAL A 53 -12.06 14.36 1.19
N ALA A 54 -11.11 13.86 1.97
CA ALA A 54 -10.84 14.35 3.32
C ALA A 54 -10.49 15.85 3.39
N PRO A 55 -9.62 16.40 2.53
CA PRO A 55 -9.32 17.84 2.55
C PRO A 55 -10.56 18.69 2.32
N TRP A 56 -11.46 18.25 1.45
CA TRP A 56 -12.73 18.94 1.18
C TRP A 56 -13.68 18.83 2.40
N LEU A 57 -13.84 17.64 2.98
CA LEU A 57 -14.69 17.42 4.16
C LEU A 57 -14.25 18.26 5.37
N MET A 58 -12.95 18.50 5.52
CA MET A 58 -12.41 19.31 6.61
C MET A 58 -12.70 20.80 6.49
N GLY A 59 -13.12 21.27 5.29
CA GLY A 59 -13.34 22.69 5.02
C GLY A 59 -14.70 23.26 5.48
N PHE A 60 -15.64 22.42 5.94
CA PHE A 60 -17.00 22.87 6.32
C PHE A 60 -17.60 22.07 7.49
N THR A 61 -18.62 22.64 8.13
CA THR A 61 -19.38 21.97 9.19
C THR A 61 -20.26 20.84 8.59
N LEU A 62 -20.01 19.62 8.96
CA LEU A 62 -20.81 18.47 8.54
C LEU A 62 -22.10 18.43 9.39
N LEU A 63 -23.27 18.44 8.73
CA LEU A 63 -24.61 18.34 9.35
C LEU A 63 -24.95 19.43 10.39
N GLY A 64 -24.19 20.52 10.49
CA GLY A 64 -24.42 21.55 11.51
C GLY A 64 -24.23 21.06 12.96
N ILE A 65 -23.68 19.86 13.14
CA ILE A 65 -23.50 19.22 14.44
C ILE A 65 -22.16 19.67 15.01
N GLY A 66 -22.19 20.62 15.91
CA GLY A 66 -21.02 21.16 16.62
C GLY A 66 -20.55 20.29 17.79
N PHE A 67 -20.54 18.95 17.66
CA PHE A 67 -20.08 18.09 18.76
C PHE A 67 -18.59 18.24 19.07
N VAL A 68 -17.79 18.70 18.14
CA VAL A 68 -16.35 18.91 18.30
C VAL A 68 -15.99 20.28 17.77
N ALA A 69 -15.27 21.07 18.56
CA ALA A 69 -14.80 22.37 18.15
C ALA A 69 -13.81 22.25 16.97
N PRO A 70 -13.87 23.16 15.98
CA PRO A 70 -12.91 23.18 14.89
C PRO A 70 -11.53 23.52 15.40
N GLN A 71 -10.50 23.01 14.73
CA GLN A 71 -9.13 23.46 14.91
C GLN A 71 -8.96 24.79 14.18
N ARG A 72 -8.48 25.83 14.87
CA ARG A 72 -8.13 27.11 14.25
C ARG A 72 -6.72 27.05 13.69
N LEU A 73 -6.57 27.40 12.43
CA LEU A 73 -5.28 27.58 11.80
C LEU A 73 -4.70 28.99 12.11
N PRO A 74 -3.37 29.20 11.91
CA PRO A 74 -2.73 30.49 12.13
C PRO A 74 -3.31 31.64 11.31
N ASP A 75 -3.91 31.35 10.15
CA ASP A 75 -4.60 32.28 9.26
C ASP A 75 -6.02 32.67 9.74
N GLY A 76 -6.46 32.10 10.87
CA GLY A 76 -7.78 32.33 11.45
C GLY A 76 -8.89 31.43 10.86
N SER A 77 -8.60 30.61 9.87
CA SER A 77 -9.57 29.67 9.30
C SER A 77 -9.85 28.48 10.23
N ASN A 78 -11.07 27.93 10.14
CA ASN A 78 -11.49 26.77 10.91
C ASN A 78 -11.34 25.51 10.09
N VAL A 79 -10.72 24.47 10.66
CA VAL A 79 -10.58 23.13 10.04
C VAL A 79 -11.25 22.08 10.92
N PHE A 80 -12.13 21.29 10.31
CA PHE A 80 -12.92 20.24 10.97
C PHE A 80 -12.26 18.87 10.76
N VAL A 81 -11.14 18.62 11.44
CA VAL A 81 -10.32 17.40 11.28
C VAL A 81 -11.06 16.09 11.58
N HIS A 82 -12.17 16.15 12.30
CA HIS A 82 -13.00 14.99 12.66
C HIS A 82 -14.01 14.60 11.57
N ASN A 83 -14.32 15.49 10.62
CA ASN A 83 -15.34 15.25 9.60
C ASN A 83 -15.09 14.02 8.72
N PRO A 84 -13.87 13.72 8.26
CA PRO A 84 -13.61 12.49 7.51
C PRO A 84 -13.97 11.23 8.29
N ALA A 85 -13.68 11.19 9.61
CA ALA A 85 -14.04 10.04 10.45
C ALA A 85 -15.56 9.91 10.63
N ILE A 86 -16.27 11.02 10.86
CA ILE A 86 -17.74 11.05 10.95
C ILE A 86 -18.36 10.59 9.64
N PHE A 87 -17.84 11.03 8.50
CA PHE A 87 -18.32 10.63 7.18
C PHE A 87 -18.13 9.14 6.92
N MET A 88 -17.00 8.56 7.33
CA MET A 88 -16.70 7.14 7.11
C MET A 88 -17.38 6.18 8.08
N ALA A 89 -17.76 6.64 9.28
CA ALA A 89 -18.35 5.79 10.31
C ALA A 89 -19.64 5.06 9.86
N PRO A 90 -20.63 5.70 9.22
CA PRO A 90 -21.83 5.02 8.71
C PRO A 90 -21.49 3.92 7.69
N TRP A 91 -20.53 4.17 6.80
CA TRP A 91 -20.09 3.18 5.80
C TRP A 91 -19.44 1.97 6.47
N ALA A 92 -18.62 2.20 7.50
CA ALA A 92 -18.03 1.11 8.28
C ALA A 92 -19.11 0.24 8.95
N ILE A 93 -20.16 0.86 9.51
CA ILE A 93 -21.30 0.14 10.10
C ILE A 93 -22.04 -0.69 9.05
N VAL A 94 -22.34 -0.09 7.89
CA VAL A 94 -23.00 -0.80 6.77
C VAL A 94 -22.16 -1.99 6.32
N CYS A 95 -20.84 -1.81 6.13
CA CYS A 95 -19.93 -2.89 5.76
C CYS A 95 -19.88 -3.99 6.83
N ALA A 96 -19.89 -3.65 8.12
CA ALA A 96 -19.91 -4.61 9.20
C ALA A 96 -21.21 -5.45 9.19
N LEU A 97 -22.37 -4.80 8.97
CA LEU A 97 -23.66 -5.48 8.85
C LEU A 97 -23.72 -6.41 7.62
N LEU A 98 -23.20 -5.95 6.48
CA LEU A 98 -23.10 -6.78 5.27
C LEU A 98 -22.17 -7.97 5.49
N ALA A 99 -21.02 -7.75 6.14
CA ALA A 99 -20.13 -8.84 6.49
C ALA A 99 -20.80 -9.87 7.42
N TRP A 100 -21.49 -9.40 8.45
CA TRP A 100 -22.22 -10.27 9.37
C TRP A 100 -23.29 -11.10 8.68
N THR A 101 -24.02 -10.53 7.72
CA THR A 101 -25.16 -11.20 7.09
C THR A 101 -24.78 -12.11 5.93
N TYR A 102 -23.77 -11.74 5.15
CA TYR A 102 -23.43 -12.39 3.88
C TYR A 102 -22.15 -13.22 3.93
N LEU A 103 -21.16 -12.86 4.75
CA LEU A 103 -19.92 -13.64 4.81
C LEU A 103 -20.18 -14.96 5.55
N LYS A 104 -19.59 -16.03 5.01
CA LYS A 104 -19.66 -17.37 5.58
C LYS A 104 -18.27 -17.78 6.07
N ASP A 105 -18.24 -18.35 7.25
CA ASP A 105 -17.01 -18.94 7.78
C ASP A 105 -16.60 -20.15 6.95
N VAL A 106 -15.31 -20.21 6.61
CA VAL A 106 -14.71 -21.41 6.05
C VAL A 106 -14.12 -22.19 7.22
N PRO A 107 -14.65 -23.37 7.55
CA PRO A 107 -14.12 -24.17 8.67
C PRO A 107 -12.72 -24.70 8.30
N VAL A 108 -11.70 -23.95 8.66
CA VAL A 108 -10.31 -24.39 8.54
C VAL A 108 -9.96 -25.22 9.77
N LYS A 109 -9.94 -26.54 9.60
CA LYS A 109 -9.51 -27.49 10.65
C LYS A 109 -7.97 -27.52 10.73
N ALA A 110 -7.36 -26.42 11.15
CA ALA A 110 -5.91 -26.36 11.34
C ALA A 110 -5.60 -26.17 12.82
N ASN A 111 -4.80 -27.09 13.39
CA ASN A 111 -4.20 -26.94 14.71
C ASN A 111 -3.25 -25.74 14.74
N PHE A 112 -3.10 -25.06 15.88
CA PHE A 112 -2.12 -23.99 16.09
C PHE A 112 -0.70 -24.41 15.68
N ARG A 113 -0.29 -25.65 16.02
CA ARG A 113 0.99 -26.23 15.61
C ARG A 113 1.15 -26.33 14.09
N GLN A 114 0.10 -26.68 13.37
CA GLN A 114 0.10 -26.72 11.91
C GLN A 114 0.22 -25.33 11.31
N GLN A 115 -0.41 -24.34 11.93
CA GLN A 115 -0.27 -22.93 11.51
C GLN A 115 1.16 -22.42 11.71
N LEU A 116 1.82 -22.79 12.81
CA LEU A 116 3.22 -22.43 13.04
C LEU A 116 4.20 -23.12 12.07
N SER A 117 3.80 -24.21 11.41
CA SER A 117 4.65 -24.93 10.45
C SER A 117 5.08 -24.09 9.24
N ILE A 118 4.38 -22.97 8.97
CA ILE A 118 4.76 -22.04 7.89
C ILE A 118 6.15 -21.45 8.10
N PHE A 119 6.56 -21.25 9.35
CA PHE A 119 7.87 -20.63 9.67
C PHE A 119 9.06 -21.55 9.35
N GLY A 120 8.85 -22.85 9.19
CA GLY A 120 9.85 -23.79 8.69
C GLY A 120 9.99 -23.79 7.16
N ASN A 121 9.11 -23.09 6.43
CA ASN A 121 9.13 -23.03 4.98
C ASN A 121 9.89 -21.78 4.50
N VAL A 122 10.95 -21.96 3.75
CA VAL A 122 11.78 -20.86 3.22
C VAL A 122 10.95 -19.87 2.38
N ASN A 123 9.93 -20.37 1.66
CA ASN A 123 9.05 -19.52 0.85
C ASN A 123 8.24 -18.51 1.70
N THR A 124 7.95 -18.84 2.96
CA THR A 124 7.30 -17.89 3.88
C THR A 124 8.16 -16.63 4.05
N TRP A 125 9.44 -16.80 4.30
CA TRP A 125 10.36 -15.68 4.53
C TRP A 125 10.69 -14.90 3.26
N VAL A 126 11.02 -15.60 2.17
CA VAL A 126 11.31 -14.96 0.89
C VAL A 126 10.10 -14.18 0.40
N MET A 127 8.90 -14.79 0.46
CA MET A 127 7.68 -14.13 0.01
C MET A 127 7.29 -12.96 0.94
N THR A 128 7.56 -13.05 2.24
CA THR A 128 7.34 -11.92 3.17
C THR A 128 8.19 -10.71 2.77
N VAL A 129 9.47 -10.90 2.46
CA VAL A 129 10.36 -9.82 2.02
C VAL A 129 9.92 -9.26 0.66
N VAL A 130 9.60 -10.12 -0.29
CA VAL A 130 9.09 -9.72 -1.62
C VAL A 130 7.74 -8.99 -1.50
N TYR A 131 6.87 -9.42 -0.60
CA TYR A 131 5.60 -8.75 -0.37
C TYR A 131 5.76 -7.40 0.36
N LEU A 132 6.73 -7.29 1.25
CA LEU A 132 7.10 -6.00 1.85
C LEU A 132 7.58 -5.02 0.77
N MET A 133 8.31 -5.49 -0.25
CA MET A 133 8.63 -4.67 -1.42
C MET A 133 7.36 -4.22 -2.15
N THR A 134 6.46 -5.13 -2.53
CA THR A 134 5.32 -4.78 -3.39
C THR A 134 4.20 -4.07 -2.63
N PHE A 135 3.69 -4.65 -1.55
CA PHE A 135 2.59 -4.08 -0.78
C PHE A 135 3.05 -3.14 0.32
N GLY A 136 4.11 -3.49 1.03
CA GLY A 136 4.64 -2.62 2.09
C GLY A 136 5.07 -1.26 1.55
N ALA A 137 5.79 -1.26 0.41
CA ALA A 137 6.15 -0.02 -0.27
C ALA A 137 4.90 0.72 -0.79
N PHE A 138 3.94 0.02 -1.44
CA PHE A 138 2.69 0.64 -1.86
C PHE A 138 1.99 1.36 -0.72
N ALA A 139 1.72 0.66 0.38
CA ALA A 139 1.02 1.22 1.52
C ALA A 139 1.82 2.34 2.20
N GLY A 140 3.14 2.15 2.33
CA GLY A 140 4.04 3.12 2.95
C GLY A 140 4.15 4.42 2.17
N PHE A 141 4.44 4.34 0.88
CA PHE A 141 4.51 5.53 0.04
C PHE A 141 3.13 6.18 -0.15
N ALA A 142 2.04 5.41 -0.29
CA ALA A 142 0.69 5.96 -0.37
C ALA A 142 0.32 6.76 0.90
N ALA A 143 0.69 6.27 2.08
CA ALA A 143 0.42 6.96 3.35
C ALA A 143 1.25 8.25 3.50
N GLN A 144 2.48 8.27 3.03
CA GLN A 144 3.43 9.37 3.19
C GLN A 144 3.52 10.30 1.98
N PHE A 145 2.78 10.04 0.89
CA PHE A 145 2.97 10.73 -0.37
C PHE A 145 2.73 12.25 -0.27
N ALA A 146 1.67 12.67 0.41
CA ALA A 146 1.42 14.09 0.66
C ALA A 146 2.57 14.75 1.45
N LEU A 147 3.08 14.06 2.48
CA LEU A 147 4.18 14.53 3.29
C LEU A 147 5.46 14.67 2.48
N ILE A 148 5.79 13.68 1.68
CA ILE A 148 6.98 13.68 0.81
C ILE A 148 6.92 14.85 -0.18
N ILE A 149 5.79 15.07 -0.86
CA ILE A 149 5.60 16.20 -1.76
C ILE A 149 5.79 17.52 -1.00
N ASN A 150 5.19 17.66 0.19
CA ASN A 150 5.29 18.89 0.96
C ASN A 150 6.72 19.15 1.48
N GLN A 151 7.46 18.11 1.84
CA GLN A 151 8.85 18.23 2.29
C GLN A 151 9.81 18.67 1.19
N ILE A 152 9.57 18.23 -0.05
CA ILE A 152 10.47 18.51 -1.16
C ILE A 152 10.07 19.78 -1.92
N TYR A 153 8.77 19.93 -2.20
CA TYR A 153 8.21 20.96 -3.07
C TYR A 153 7.25 21.93 -2.36
N GLY A 154 6.91 21.70 -1.10
CA GLY A 154 5.94 22.51 -0.35
C GLY A 154 6.55 23.75 0.28
N SER A 155 5.70 24.56 0.91
CA SER A 155 6.03 25.88 1.47
C SER A 155 7.09 25.89 2.58
N GLY A 156 7.48 24.78 3.14
CA GLY A 156 8.56 24.65 4.15
C GLY A 156 9.84 24.05 3.60
N SER A 157 9.94 23.85 2.29
CA SER A 157 11.12 23.27 1.65
C SER A 157 12.14 24.33 1.26
N SER A 158 13.42 23.96 1.10
CA SER A 158 14.46 24.81 0.55
C SER A 158 14.11 25.31 -0.87
N PHE A 159 13.29 24.59 -1.58
CA PHE A 159 12.76 24.94 -2.88
C PHE A 159 11.81 26.14 -2.82
N ALA A 160 11.01 26.26 -1.74
CA ALA A 160 10.12 27.38 -1.51
C ALA A 160 10.84 28.73 -1.44
N GLU A 161 12.04 28.74 -0.87
CA GLU A 161 12.88 29.93 -0.75
C GLU A 161 13.37 30.44 -2.14
N THR A 162 13.45 29.52 -3.11
CA THR A 162 14.01 29.81 -4.45
C THR A 162 12.96 30.39 -5.42
N ILE A 163 11.70 29.91 -5.37
CA ILE A 163 10.67 30.26 -6.38
C ILE A 163 9.48 31.09 -5.86
N GLY A 164 9.46 31.40 -4.55
CA GLY A 164 8.33 32.10 -3.93
C GLY A 164 7.11 31.21 -3.65
N VAL A 165 6.24 31.70 -2.76
CA VAL A 165 5.19 30.87 -2.10
C VAL A 165 3.93 30.62 -2.95
N GLU A 166 3.67 31.41 -3.98
CA GLU A 166 2.35 31.42 -4.63
C GLU A 166 2.05 30.21 -5.55
N ASN A 167 3.06 29.52 -6.07
CA ASN A 167 2.89 28.46 -7.10
C ASN A 167 3.38 27.07 -6.64
N LEU A 168 3.50 26.84 -5.34
CA LEU A 168 4.03 25.58 -4.83
C LEU A 168 3.02 24.43 -4.86
N PRO A 169 3.44 23.21 -5.28
CA PRO A 169 2.58 22.04 -5.26
C PRO A 169 2.11 21.70 -3.84
N ARG A 170 0.83 21.46 -3.67
CA ARG A 170 0.25 21.01 -2.41
C ARG A 170 0.15 19.48 -2.43
N GLY A 171 0.82 18.79 -1.51
CA GLY A 171 0.82 17.34 -1.45
C GLY A 171 -0.58 16.73 -1.43
N ALA A 172 -1.51 17.35 -0.71
CA ALA A 172 -2.91 16.90 -0.64
C ALA A 172 -3.63 16.89 -2.00
N ALA A 173 -3.21 17.71 -2.97
CA ALA A 173 -3.83 17.76 -4.30
C ALA A 173 -3.43 16.58 -5.19
N TYR A 174 -2.32 15.92 -4.91
CA TYR A 174 -1.76 14.85 -5.76
C TYR A 174 -1.66 13.49 -5.07
N ALA A 175 -1.72 13.44 -3.74
CA ALA A 175 -1.46 12.23 -2.96
C ALA A 175 -2.39 11.07 -3.33
N PHE A 176 -3.66 11.35 -3.62
CA PHE A 176 -4.66 10.35 -3.99
C PHE A 176 -4.34 9.60 -5.30
N LEU A 177 -3.55 10.20 -6.19
CA LEU A 177 -3.18 9.59 -7.48
C LEU A 177 -2.34 8.33 -7.31
N GLY A 178 -1.46 8.30 -6.32
CA GLY A 178 -0.61 7.16 -6.04
C GLY A 178 -1.38 5.89 -5.74
N PRO A 179 -2.18 5.85 -4.66
CA PRO A 179 -2.99 4.68 -4.35
C PRO A 179 -4.07 4.39 -5.41
N LEU A 180 -4.57 5.41 -6.14
CA LEU A 180 -5.49 5.21 -7.25
C LEU A 180 -4.87 4.34 -8.34
N ILE A 181 -3.66 4.69 -8.78
CA ILE A 181 -2.95 3.96 -9.84
C ILE A 181 -2.56 2.57 -9.35
N GLY A 182 -1.90 2.45 -8.19
CA GLY A 182 -1.43 1.17 -7.69
C GLY A 182 -2.57 0.19 -7.40
N ALA A 183 -3.67 0.65 -6.82
CA ALA A 183 -4.87 -0.16 -6.58
C ALA A 183 -5.57 -0.56 -7.89
N GLY A 184 -5.68 0.37 -8.84
CA GLY A 184 -6.28 0.12 -10.14
C GLY A 184 -5.51 -0.92 -10.95
N VAL A 185 -4.20 -0.76 -11.03
CA VAL A 185 -3.31 -1.72 -11.69
C VAL A 185 -3.42 -3.10 -11.05
N ARG A 186 -3.39 -3.18 -9.72
CA ARG A 186 -3.54 -4.44 -9.01
C ARG A 186 -4.83 -5.17 -9.37
N ALA A 187 -5.96 -4.46 -9.43
CA ALA A 187 -7.23 -5.04 -9.84
C ALA A 187 -7.21 -5.50 -11.30
N ALA A 188 -6.67 -4.68 -12.20
CA ALA A 188 -6.64 -4.95 -13.64
C ALA A 188 -5.68 -6.09 -14.02
N TRP A 189 -4.56 -6.27 -13.28
CA TRP A 189 -3.55 -7.28 -13.57
C TRP A 189 -3.87 -8.68 -13.05
N GLY A 190 -4.86 -8.83 -12.17
CA GLY A 190 -5.29 -10.13 -11.65
C GLY A 190 -5.50 -11.21 -12.73
N PRO A 191 -6.31 -10.95 -13.79
CA PRO A 191 -6.51 -11.87 -14.90
C PRO A 191 -5.21 -12.21 -15.66
N LEU A 192 -4.30 -11.27 -15.83
CA LEU A 192 -3.00 -11.49 -16.47
C LEU A 192 -2.10 -12.39 -15.62
N CYS A 193 -2.15 -12.23 -14.29
CA CYS A 193 -1.46 -13.10 -13.37
C CYS A 193 -2.02 -14.52 -13.41
N ASP A 194 -3.33 -14.69 -13.61
CA ASP A 194 -3.94 -16.01 -13.77
C ASP A 194 -3.51 -16.70 -15.05
N LYS A 195 -3.27 -15.94 -16.13
CA LYS A 195 -2.88 -16.45 -17.43
C LYS A 195 -1.39 -16.76 -17.55
N PHE A 196 -0.53 -15.89 -17.02
CA PHE A 196 0.93 -15.94 -17.25
C PHE A 196 1.72 -16.34 -15.99
N GLY A 197 1.06 -16.53 -14.85
CA GLY A 197 1.70 -16.78 -13.55
C GLY A 197 2.03 -15.48 -12.81
N GLY A 198 2.23 -15.60 -11.49
CA GLY A 198 2.49 -14.42 -10.63
C GLY A 198 3.96 -14.00 -10.61
N ALA A 199 4.89 -14.95 -10.72
CA ALA A 199 6.31 -14.71 -10.53
C ALA A 199 6.90 -13.70 -11.53
N ILE A 200 6.52 -13.81 -12.81
CA ILE A 200 7.04 -12.90 -13.86
C ILE A 200 6.56 -11.48 -13.64
N TRP A 201 5.30 -11.29 -13.23
CA TRP A 201 4.75 -9.97 -12.96
C TRP A 201 5.34 -9.34 -11.69
N THR A 202 5.63 -10.15 -10.66
CA THR A 202 6.36 -9.69 -9.48
C THR A 202 7.77 -9.23 -9.84
N PHE A 203 8.45 -9.97 -10.71
CA PHE A 203 9.80 -9.64 -11.19
C PHE A 203 9.81 -8.34 -12.01
N ILE A 204 8.90 -8.20 -12.99
CA ILE A 204 8.74 -6.97 -13.77
C ILE A 204 8.39 -5.78 -12.86
N GLY A 205 7.50 -6.02 -11.89
CA GLY A 205 7.15 -5.02 -10.87
C GLY A 205 8.37 -4.53 -10.11
N GLY A 206 9.22 -5.45 -9.64
CA GLY A 206 10.45 -5.12 -8.92
C GLY A 206 11.44 -4.31 -9.75
N ILE A 207 11.62 -4.65 -11.04
CA ILE A 207 12.45 -3.86 -11.97
C ILE A 207 11.91 -2.44 -12.09
N GLY A 208 10.62 -2.29 -12.40
CA GLY A 208 10.01 -0.97 -12.54
C GLY A 208 10.08 -0.14 -11.27
N MET A 209 9.81 -0.74 -10.11
CA MET A 209 9.96 -0.07 -8.81
C MET A 209 11.40 0.42 -8.59
N THR A 210 12.41 -0.41 -8.87
CA THR A 210 13.82 -0.05 -8.73
C THR A 210 14.17 1.15 -9.60
N ILE A 211 13.81 1.10 -10.89
CA ILE A 211 14.12 2.15 -11.87
C ILE A 211 13.43 3.45 -11.49
N PHE A 212 12.11 3.42 -11.27
CA PHE A 212 11.36 4.66 -11.07
C PHE A 212 11.54 5.27 -9.69
N THR A 213 11.93 4.48 -8.67
CA THR A 213 12.41 5.04 -7.40
C THR A 213 13.76 5.73 -7.56
N ALA A 214 14.68 5.16 -8.36
CA ALA A 214 15.96 5.81 -8.68
C ALA A 214 15.74 7.10 -9.47
N VAL A 215 14.83 7.10 -10.46
CA VAL A 215 14.47 8.33 -11.19
C VAL A 215 13.88 9.38 -10.24
N ALA A 216 12.94 9.02 -9.36
CA ALA A 216 12.38 9.95 -8.38
C ALA A 216 13.46 10.52 -7.45
N ALA A 217 14.46 9.71 -7.06
CA ALA A 217 15.58 10.13 -6.21
C ALA A 217 16.43 11.25 -6.83
N LEU A 218 16.47 11.37 -8.15
CA LEU A 218 17.19 12.45 -8.86
C LEU A 218 16.52 13.83 -8.67
N PHE A 219 15.24 13.86 -8.33
CA PHE A 219 14.45 15.09 -8.18
C PHE A 219 14.14 15.46 -6.75
N LEU A 220 14.89 14.92 -5.78
CA LEU A 220 14.69 15.22 -4.34
C LEU A 220 15.29 16.56 -3.89
N ASN A 221 16.16 17.16 -4.71
CA ASN A 221 16.72 18.51 -4.52
C ASN A 221 16.38 19.36 -5.75
N PRO A 222 15.12 19.80 -5.89
CA PRO A 222 14.71 20.53 -7.07
C PRO A 222 15.36 21.92 -7.15
N THR A 223 15.71 22.30 -8.36
CA THR A 223 16.20 23.63 -8.71
C THR A 223 15.26 24.37 -9.69
N ASP A 224 14.30 23.65 -10.24
CA ASP A 224 13.35 24.13 -11.24
C ASP A 224 11.93 23.63 -10.90
N PRO A 225 10.87 24.47 -11.02
CA PRO A 225 9.49 24.09 -10.79
C PRO A 225 9.01 22.90 -11.63
N ASP A 226 9.47 22.76 -12.86
CA ASP A 226 9.08 21.70 -13.78
C ASP A 226 9.59 20.32 -13.33
N GLN A 227 10.60 20.28 -12.47
CA GLN A 227 11.09 19.02 -11.87
C GLN A 227 10.02 18.33 -11.01
N PHE A 228 9.04 19.06 -10.50
CA PHE A 228 7.89 18.45 -9.79
C PHE A 228 7.16 17.44 -10.66
N TRP A 229 6.93 17.73 -11.92
CA TRP A 229 6.20 16.83 -12.82
C TRP A 229 6.98 15.56 -13.13
N TRP A 230 8.30 15.66 -13.23
CA TRP A 230 9.18 14.51 -13.40
C TRP A 230 9.21 13.65 -12.14
N PHE A 231 9.30 14.27 -10.95
CA PHE A 231 9.20 13.58 -9.66
C PHE A 231 7.85 12.88 -9.53
N LEU A 232 6.75 13.61 -9.74
CA LEU A 232 5.39 13.07 -9.64
C LEU A 232 5.21 11.90 -10.62
N GLY A 233 5.60 12.05 -11.88
CA GLY A 233 5.54 11.00 -12.90
C GLY A 233 6.32 9.75 -12.49
N ALA A 234 7.55 9.91 -12.02
CA ALA A 234 8.36 8.79 -11.52
C ALA A 234 7.72 8.09 -10.34
N MET A 235 7.19 8.83 -9.36
CA MET A 235 6.49 8.26 -8.21
C MET A 235 5.21 7.51 -8.61
N LEU A 236 4.42 8.05 -9.55
CA LEU A 236 3.21 7.39 -10.04
C LEU A 236 3.55 6.11 -10.82
N LEU A 237 4.62 6.10 -11.60
CA LEU A 237 5.12 4.90 -12.29
C LEU A 237 5.68 3.88 -11.29
N MET A 238 6.40 4.31 -10.27
CA MET A 238 6.81 3.42 -9.19
C MET A 238 5.58 2.76 -8.54
N LEU A 239 4.54 3.53 -8.21
CA LEU A 239 3.29 3.00 -7.61
C LEU A 239 2.48 2.13 -8.58
N PHE A 240 2.53 2.39 -9.90
CA PHE A 240 2.03 1.48 -10.93
C PHE A 240 2.69 0.09 -10.81
N PHE A 241 4.03 0.06 -10.73
CA PHE A 241 4.77 -1.18 -10.63
C PHE A 241 4.61 -1.88 -9.27
N THR A 242 4.32 -1.15 -8.18
CA THR A 242 3.92 -1.79 -6.92
C THR A 242 2.61 -2.55 -7.10
N GLY A 243 1.62 -1.96 -7.75
CA GLY A 243 0.33 -2.59 -8.02
C GLY A 243 0.46 -3.85 -8.86
N LEU A 244 1.26 -3.78 -9.92
CA LEU A 244 1.56 -4.90 -10.81
C LEU A 244 2.27 -6.04 -10.06
N GLY A 245 3.33 -5.75 -9.33
CA GLY A 245 4.06 -6.73 -8.53
C GLY A 245 3.20 -7.33 -7.43
N ASN A 246 2.31 -6.54 -6.84
CA ASN A 246 1.41 -6.98 -5.78
C ASN A 246 0.32 -7.95 -6.29
N ALA A 247 -0.25 -7.73 -7.47
CA ALA A 247 -1.12 -8.70 -8.12
C ALA A 247 -0.37 -10.03 -8.35
N GLY A 248 0.89 -9.95 -8.79
CA GLY A 248 1.74 -11.13 -9.00
C GLY A 248 2.01 -11.92 -7.72
N THR A 249 2.38 -11.24 -6.63
CA THR A 249 2.68 -11.90 -5.34
C THR A 249 1.47 -12.63 -4.77
N PHE A 250 0.26 -12.06 -4.85
CA PHE A 250 -0.94 -12.75 -4.38
C PHE A 250 -1.30 -13.98 -5.20
N LYS A 251 -1.13 -13.94 -6.50
CA LYS A 251 -1.29 -15.13 -7.33
C LYS A 251 -0.29 -16.21 -6.96
N GLN A 252 0.94 -15.84 -6.68
CA GLN A 252 2.05 -16.74 -6.44
C GLN A 252 1.99 -17.43 -5.08
N MET A 253 1.63 -16.71 -4.00
CA MET A 253 1.66 -17.24 -2.63
C MET A 253 1.02 -18.62 -2.46
N PRO A 254 -0.23 -18.86 -2.90
CA PRO A 254 -0.86 -20.17 -2.75
C PRO A 254 -0.30 -21.26 -3.69
N MET A 255 0.54 -20.89 -4.67
CA MET A 255 1.10 -21.82 -5.64
C MET A 255 2.41 -22.45 -5.17
N ILE A 256 3.19 -21.75 -4.37
CA ILE A 256 4.56 -22.10 -3.95
C ILE A 256 4.64 -22.84 -2.62
N VAL A 257 3.51 -23.00 -1.92
CA VAL A 257 3.45 -23.68 -0.62
C VAL A 257 2.39 -24.80 -0.63
N PRO A 258 2.49 -25.79 0.27
CA PRO A 258 1.46 -26.80 0.44
C PRO A 258 0.10 -26.20 0.76
N LYS A 259 -0.99 -26.83 0.30
CA LYS A 259 -2.36 -26.30 0.48
C LYS A 259 -2.71 -25.95 1.93
N HIS A 260 -2.27 -26.75 2.88
CA HIS A 260 -2.54 -26.52 4.31
C HIS A 260 -1.78 -25.31 4.90
N GLN A 261 -0.70 -24.86 4.25
CA GLN A 261 0.09 -23.68 4.64
C GLN A 261 -0.35 -22.40 3.92
N ALA A 262 -1.05 -22.50 2.78
CA ALA A 262 -1.34 -21.36 1.91
C ALA A 262 -2.05 -20.21 2.65
N GLY A 263 -3.07 -20.51 3.45
CA GLY A 263 -3.78 -19.50 4.22
C GLY A 263 -2.90 -18.83 5.28
N GLY A 264 -2.09 -19.61 5.98
CA GLY A 264 -1.15 -19.08 6.99
C GLY A 264 -0.07 -18.20 6.38
N VAL A 265 0.49 -18.59 5.22
CA VAL A 265 1.51 -17.78 4.51
C VAL A 265 0.92 -16.48 3.99
N ILE A 266 -0.26 -16.52 3.37
CA ILE A 266 -0.95 -15.30 2.91
C ILE A 266 -1.24 -14.37 4.10
N GLY A 267 -1.79 -14.90 5.21
CA GLY A 267 -2.11 -14.14 6.41
C GLY A 267 -0.87 -13.49 7.04
N TRP A 268 0.18 -14.27 7.29
CA TRP A 268 1.44 -13.78 7.84
C TRP A 268 2.08 -12.71 6.95
N THR A 269 2.25 -13.02 5.67
CA THR A 269 2.88 -12.12 4.70
C THR A 269 2.09 -10.81 4.57
N SER A 270 0.75 -10.89 4.55
CA SER A 270 -0.12 -9.72 4.51
C SER A 270 -0.02 -8.86 5.77
N ALA A 271 0.06 -9.50 6.95
CA ALA A 271 0.23 -8.81 8.22
C ALA A 271 1.57 -8.05 8.28
N ILE A 272 2.67 -8.69 7.87
CA ILE A 272 3.99 -8.02 7.82
C ILE A 272 3.99 -6.89 6.80
N GLY A 273 3.41 -7.09 5.61
CA GLY A 273 3.29 -6.03 4.61
C GLY A 273 2.51 -4.81 5.08
N ALA A 274 1.52 -5.00 5.96
CA ALA A 274 0.73 -3.91 6.55
C ALA A 274 1.55 -2.97 7.46
N PHE A 275 2.74 -3.37 7.90
CA PHE A 275 3.69 -2.49 8.61
C PHE A 275 4.40 -1.48 7.68
N GLY A 276 4.18 -1.54 6.36
CA GLY A 276 4.79 -0.62 5.40
C GLY A 276 4.68 0.86 5.79
N PRO A 277 3.50 1.41 6.09
CA PRO A 277 3.33 2.80 6.50
C PRO A 277 4.14 3.17 7.75
N PHE A 278 4.21 2.27 8.72
CA PHE A 278 4.99 2.44 9.94
C PHE A 278 6.49 2.48 9.64
N VAL A 279 6.99 1.51 8.86
CA VAL A 279 8.41 1.42 8.50
C VAL A 279 8.83 2.64 7.68
N VAL A 280 8.07 3.00 6.66
CA VAL A 280 8.36 4.17 5.81
C VAL A 280 8.31 5.46 6.64
N GLY A 281 7.30 5.63 7.51
CA GLY A 281 7.19 6.81 8.36
C GLY A 281 8.37 6.97 9.33
N ILE A 282 8.79 5.88 9.98
CA ILE A 282 9.96 5.89 10.87
C ILE A 282 11.24 6.19 10.08
N LEU A 283 11.47 5.53 8.97
CA LEU A 283 12.69 5.73 8.19
C LEU A 283 12.79 7.16 7.66
N LEU A 284 11.68 7.76 7.20
CA LEU A 284 11.63 9.16 6.80
C LEU A 284 11.89 10.15 7.95
N SER A 285 11.62 9.75 9.19
CA SER A 285 11.90 10.60 10.36
C SER A 285 13.32 10.45 10.90
N LEU A 286 13.99 9.33 10.63
CA LEU A 286 15.31 9.03 11.18
C LEU A 286 16.47 9.31 10.23
N MET A 287 16.22 9.43 8.93
CA MET A 287 17.29 9.62 7.93
C MET A 287 16.90 10.67 6.88
N PRO A 288 17.90 11.30 6.21
CA PRO A 288 17.65 12.19 5.09
C PRO A 288 16.84 11.48 3.98
N ILE A 289 15.93 12.22 3.36
CA ILE A 289 15.04 11.68 2.33
C ILE A 289 15.80 11.05 1.15
N GLN A 290 16.95 11.59 0.79
CA GLN A 290 17.83 11.02 -0.25
C GLN A 290 18.33 9.63 0.15
N ALA A 291 18.81 9.48 1.39
CA ALA A 291 19.28 8.19 1.91
C ALA A 291 18.15 7.16 1.95
N PHE A 292 16.93 7.58 2.34
CA PHE A 292 15.75 6.74 2.31
C PHE A 292 15.43 6.24 0.90
N PHE A 293 15.36 7.12 -0.10
CA PHE A 293 15.04 6.73 -1.47
C PHE A 293 16.09 5.78 -2.07
N TRP A 294 17.38 6.08 -1.90
CA TRP A 294 18.44 5.18 -2.37
C TRP A 294 18.44 3.85 -1.61
N GLY A 295 18.12 3.86 -0.31
CA GLY A 295 17.90 2.64 0.46
C GLY A 295 16.76 1.79 -0.10
N CYS A 296 15.65 2.42 -0.52
CA CYS A 296 14.54 1.74 -1.20
C CYS A 296 14.98 1.16 -2.55
N VAL A 297 15.79 1.88 -3.35
CA VAL A 297 16.34 1.35 -4.63
C VAL A 297 17.12 0.06 -4.40
N VAL A 298 18.03 0.06 -3.42
CA VAL A 298 18.82 -1.12 -3.08
C VAL A 298 17.92 -2.26 -2.59
N PHE A 299 16.98 -1.98 -1.71
CA PHE A 299 16.03 -2.97 -1.20
C PHE A 299 15.18 -3.58 -2.33
N PHE A 300 14.65 -2.77 -3.23
CA PHE A 300 13.85 -3.25 -4.36
C PHE A 300 14.69 -4.08 -5.34
N ALA A 301 15.93 -3.68 -5.60
CA ALA A 301 16.85 -4.46 -6.43
C ALA A 301 17.13 -5.84 -5.81
N ILE A 302 17.42 -5.91 -4.51
CA ILE A 302 17.63 -7.18 -3.79
C ILE A 302 16.39 -8.07 -3.88
N CYS A 303 15.20 -7.53 -3.61
CA CYS A 303 13.95 -8.28 -3.69
C CYS A 303 13.65 -8.77 -5.12
N THR A 304 14.01 -7.96 -6.14
CA THR A 304 13.88 -8.34 -7.55
C THR A 304 14.80 -9.51 -7.90
N VAL A 305 16.05 -9.48 -7.44
CA VAL A 305 17.00 -10.59 -7.60
C VAL A 305 16.50 -11.85 -6.87
N LEU A 306 16.00 -11.73 -5.65
CA LEU A 306 15.38 -12.85 -4.92
C LEU A 306 14.20 -13.44 -5.70
N THR A 307 13.32 -12.59 -6.24
CA THR A 307 12.18 -13.02 -7.06
C THR A 307 12.66 -13.79 -8.29
N TRP A 308 13.69 -13.31 -8.95
CA TRP A 308 14.28 -13.99 -10.11
C TRP A 308 14.84 -15.36 -9.73
N ILE A 309 15.69 -15.43 -8.71
CA ILE A 309 16.39 -16.66 -8.31
C ILE A 309 15.40 -17.75 -7.86
N PHE A 310 14.43 -17.38 -7.03
CA PHE A 310 13.53 -18.35 -6.42
C PHE A 310 12.33 -18.71 -7.30
N TYR A 311 11.82 -17.77 -8.12
CA TYR A 311 10.49 -17.90 -8.71
C TYR A 311 10.41 -17.65 -10.21
N ALA A 312 11.07 -16.64 -10.76
CA ALA A 312 10.80 -16.17 -12.12
C ALA A 312 11.72 -16.73 -13.19
N ARG A 313 12.92 -17.20 -12.84
CA ARG A 313 13.86 -17.75 -13.83
C ARG A 313 13.40 -19.09 -14.40
N PRO A 314 13.80 -19.44 -15.62
CA PRO A 314 13.60 -20.81 -16.13
C PRO A 314 14.20 -21.85 -15.17
N LYS A 315 13.43 -22.90 -14.86
CA LYS A 315 13.78 -23.94 -13.88
C LYS A 315 14.03 -23.40 -12.45
N ALA A 316 13.27 -22.34 -12.05
CA ALA A 316 13.30 -21.87 -10.68
C ALA A 316 12.90 -23.00 -9.69
N PRO A 317 13.39 -22.99 -8.45
CA PRO A 317 13.03 -23.99 -7.44
C PRO A 317 11.53 -24.03 -7.15
N TYR A 318 10.86 -22.88 -7.24
CA TYR A 318 9.43 -22.72 -6.95
C TYR A 318 8.76 -21.84 -8.03
N PRO A 319 8.59 -22.34 -9.25
CA PRO A 319 7.96 -21.56 -10.31
C PRO A 319 6.49 -21.26 -9.95
N GLY A 320 6.07 -20.03 -10.17
CA GLY A 320 4.72 -19.55 -9.83
C GLY A 320 3.99 -18.94 -11.00
#